data_c32ef4be02703cc993162614fff9c2f1
#
_entry.id   c32ef4be02703cc993162614fff9c2f1
#
_cell.length_a   1.000
_cell.length_b   1.000
_cell.length_c   1.000
_cell.angle_alpha   90.00
_cell.angle_beta   90.00
_cell.angle_gamma   90.00
#
_symmetry.space_group_name_H-M   'P 1'
#
loop_
_entity.id
_entity.type
_entity.pdbx_description
1 polymer ?
#
loop_
_entity_poly.entity_id
_entity_poly.type
_entity_poly.pdbx_seq_one_letter_code
_entity_poly.pdbx_strand_id
1 'polypeptide(L)'
;MGCGVRGAPSPEIIMTKTVRALGLLSGGLDSMLAAAVLRDQGIEVTLICFVTPFFGAARARESAAHLDLPLRVVEITDRFLPLIYDPPHGWGRGHNPCIDCHVLMLRQAGAIMAAEGFDLVFSGEVLGQRPMSQNRGSLNLVARESGIADRLLRPLSAKFLKVTQPEAQGWVDRERLLNLSGRGRKRQMALAEAYGITRYPAPAGGCLLTDPGYARRLKELLRHVREASRPELELLKYGRHFRLPGGAKAVVGRTQRENEALLGLKTPADYLVQVEGYPGPIVLVCGGGSEADLEEAAGLAATYSDAPLGAPLAATASHGGRNREFQLITPGKDRFKPWLI
;
A
#
# COMPACT_ATOMS: atom_id res chain seq x y z
N MET A 1 -46.83 67.29 6.64
CA MET A 1 -46.78 66.06 5.80
C MET A 1 -45.36 65.52 5.86
N GLY A 2 -45.07 64.62 6.76
CA GLY A 2 -43.75 64.01 6.93
C GLY A 2 -43.67 62.69 6.17
N CYS A 3 -42.79 62.60 5.20
CA CYS A 3 -42.54 61.43 4.42
C CYS A 3 -41.43 60.59 5.12
N GLY A 4 -41.83 59.52 5.81
CA GLY A 4 -40.91 58.62 6.45
C GLY A 4 -40.24 57.70 5.40
N VAL A 5 -38.95 57.85 5.19
CA VAL A 5 -38.14 56.94 4.41
C VAL A 5 -37.88 55.69 5.25
N ARG A 6 -38.51 54.55 4.89
CA ARG A 6 -38.17 53.25 5.47
C ARG A 6 -36.83 52.81 4.90
N GLY A 7 -35.84 52.64 5.78
CA GLY A 7 -34.55 52.05 5.42
C GLY A 7 -34.75 50.63 4.93
N ALA A 8 -34.08 50.30 3.83
CA ALA A 8 -33.99 48.92 3.32
C ALA A 8 -33.29 48.03 4.38
N PRO A 9 -33.76 46.77 4.54
CA PRO A 9 -33.06 45.84 5.45
C PRO A 9 -31.65 45.57 4.92
N SER A 10 -30.68 45.66 5.84
CA SER A 10 -29.29 45.27 5.58
C SER A 10 -29.26 43.81 5.11
N PRO A 11 -28.39 43.46 4.15
CA PRO A 11 -28.30 42.08 3.72
C PRO A 11 -27.86 41.21 4.91
N GLU A 12 -28.68 40.22 5.24
CA GLU A 12 -28.29 39.14 6.16
C GLU A 12 -27.00 38.54 5.65
N ILE A 13 -25.95 38.60 6.47
CA ILE A 13 -24.70 37.83 6.24
C ILE A 13 -25.10 36.37 6.43
N ILE A 14 -25.40 35.69 5.33
CA ILE A 14 -25.51 34.24 5.31
C ILE A 14 -24.12 33.70 5.66
N MET A 15 -23.95 33.30 6.91
CA MET A 15 -22.75 32.57 7.34
C MET A 15 -22.76 31.23 6.52
N THR A 16 -22.04 31.23 5.41
CA THR A 16 -21.86 30.02 4.62
C THR A 16 -21.04 29.03 5.46
N LYS A 17 -21.67 27.90 5.80
CA LYS A 17 -21.01 26.81 6.52
C LYS A 17 -19.72 26.45 5.80
N THR A 18 -18.57 26.44 6.50
CA THR A 18 -17.33 25.92 5.96
C THR A 18 -17.47 24.42 5.72
N VAL A 19 -17.38 24.01 4.46
CA VAL A 19 -17.46 22.59 4.06
C VAL A 19 -16.14 21.89 4.35
N ARG A 20 -16.19 20.77 5.07
CA ARG A 20 -15.03 19.97 5.47
C ARG A 20 -15.00 18.64 4.73
N ALA A 21 -13.92 18.38 4.01
CA ALA A 21 -13.76 17.17 3.20
C ALA A 21 -12.61 16.29 3.71
N LEU A 22 -12.85 14.97 3.78
CA LEU A 22 -11.84 13.96 4.12
C LEU A 22 -11.41 13.22 2.85
N GLY A 23 -10.14 13.35 2.44
CA GLY A 23 -9.62 12.83 1.17
C GLY A 23 -8.70 11.64 1.32
N LEU A 24 -8.97 10.54 0.59
CA LEU A 24 -8.04 9.43 0.51
C LEU A 24 -6.80 9.81 -0.28
N LEU A 25 -5.62 9.78 0.36
CA LEU A 25 -4.34 10.11 -0.26
C LEU A 25 -3.44 8.87 -0.34
N SER A 26 -3.19 8.40 -1.55
CA SER A 26 -2.20 7.35 -1.82
C SER A 26 -0.78 7.88 -2.08
N GLY A 27 -0.64 9.19 -2.20
CA GLY A 27 0.58 9.85 -2.66
C GLY A 27 0.78 9.82 -4.17
N GLY A 28 -0.20 9.34 -4.95
CA GLY A 28 -0.20 9.41 -6.40
C GLY A 28 -0.81 10.71 -6.93
N LEU A 29 -0.45 11.10 -8.18
CA LEU A 29 -0.90 12.35 -8.80
C LEU A 29 -2.41 12.56 -8.73
N ASP A 30 -3.21 11.53 -9.04
CA ASP A 30 -4.67 11.69 -9.09
C ASP A 30 -5.25 12.04 -7.72
N SER A 31 -4.74 11.47 -6.63
CA SER A 31 -5.19 11.82 -5.28
C SER A 31 -4.76 13.24 -4.87
N MET A 32 -3.60 13.71 -5.33
CA MET A 32 -3.16 15.09 -5.12
C MET A 32 -4.04 16.08 -5.89
N LEU A 33 -4.34 15.78 -7.16
CA LEU A 33 -5.21 16.63 -7.99
C LEU A 33 -6.64 16.70 -7.45
N ALA A 34 -7.19 15.59 -6.94
CA ALA A 34 -8.52 15.60 -6.32
C ALA A 34 -8.57 16.54 -5.11
N ALA A 35 -7.53 16.54 -4.29
CA ALA A 35 -7.40 17.46 -3.16
C ALA A 35 -7.26 18.93 -3.61
N ALA A 36 -6.42 19.19 -4.63
CA ALA A 36 -6.22 20.53 -5.18
C ALA A 36 -7.51 21.12 -5.76
N VAL A 37 -8.29 20.32 -6.51
CA VAL A 37 -9.58 20.74 -7.10
C VAL A 37 -10.60 21.15 -6.04
N LEU A 38 -10.66 20.45 -4.91
CA LEU A 38 -11.58 20.81 -3.82
C LEU A 38 -11.07 22.01 -3.01
N ARG A 39 -9.78 22.06 -2.70
CA ARG A 39 -9.18 23.21 -2.03
C ARG A 39 -9.38 24.50 -2.83
N ASP A 40 -9.26 24.44 -4.15
CA ASP A 40 -9.48 25.59 -5.05
C ASP A 40 -10.93 26.11 -4.96
N GLN A 41 -11.89 25.29 -4.57
CA GLN A 41 -13.27 25.70 -4.30
C GLN A 41 -13.51 26.30 -2.91
N GLY A 42 -12.45 26.45 -2.09
CA GLY A 42 -12.55 26.96 -0.73
C GLY A 42 -12.99 25.91 0.31
N ILE A 43 -12.94 24.62 -0.04
CA ILE A 43 -13.29 23.52 0.85
C ILE A 43 -12.12 23.21 1.77
N GLU A 44 -12.38 23.05 3.07
CA GLU A 44 -11.40 22.64 4.06
C GLU A 44 -11.06 21.16 3.87
N VAL A 45 -9.84 20.89 3.39
CA VAL A 45 -9.41 19.52 3.05
C VAL A 45 -8.51 18.97 4.14
N THR A 46 -8.87 17.81 4.69
CA THR A 46 -7.99 16.93 5.48
C THR A 46 -7.73 15.64 4.71
N LEU A 47 -6.47 15.23 4.65
CA LEU A 47 -6.06 14.02 3.94
C LEU A 47 -5.96 12.83 4.90
N ILE A 48 -6.26 11.63 4.40
CA ILE A 48 -6.11 10.37 5.13
C ILE A 48 -5.37 9.35 4.27
N CYS A 49 -4.36 8.72 4.86
CA CYS A 49 -3.63 7.60 4.26
C CYS A 49 -3.78 6.37 5.16
N PHE A 50 -4.30 5.30 4.61
CA PHE A 50 -4.33 4.01 5.29
C PHE A 50 -3.03 3.25 5.04
N VAL A 51 -2.56 2.50 6.04
CA VAL A 51 -1.33 1.73 5.96
C VAL A 51 -1.52 0.29 6.41
N THR A 52 -0.74 -0.60 5.80
CA THR A 52 -0.65 -2.04 6.10
C THR A 52 0.78 -2.50 5.77
N PRO A 53 1.19 -3.75 6.04
CA PRO A 53 2.44 -4.31 5.55
C PRO A 53 2.62 -4.22 4.02
N PHE A 54 1.53 -4.07 3.25
CA PHE A 54 1.53 -4.08 1.79
C PHE A 54 1.62 -2.70 1.14
N PHE A 55 1.27 -1.65 1.87
CA PHE A 55 1.38 -0.26 1.42
C PHE A 55 1.57 0.69 2.61
N GLY A 56 2.46 1.64 2.45
CA GLY A 56 2.87 2.57 3.51
C GLY A 56 2.55 4.03 3.20
N ALA A 57 2.87 4.92 4.15
CA ALA A 57 2.54 6.34 4.09
C ALA A 57 3.65 7.24 3.53
N ALA A 58 4.83 6.74 3.18
CA ALA A 58 5.97 7.60 2.80
C ALA A 58 5.60 8.59 1.68
N ARG A 59 5.07 8.07 0.55
CA ARG A 59 4.62 8.92 -0.57
C ARG A 59 3.47 9.86 -0.20
N ALA A 60 2.55 9.41 0.65
CA ALA A 60 1.44 10.25 1.09
C ALA A 60 1.93 11.41 1.96
N ARG A 61 2.93 11.20 2.82
CA ARG A 61 3.55 12.26 3.62
C ARG A 61 4.23 13.31 2.76
N GLU A 62 5.02 12.89 1.76
CA GLU A 62 5.66 13.79 0.80
C GLU A 62 4.62 14.60 0.00
N SER A 63 3.56 13.93 -0.46
CA SER A 63 2.48 14.57 -1.23
C SER A 63 1.67 15.55 -0.39
N ALA A 64 1.34 15.21 0.85
CA ALA A 64 0.62 16.08 1.76
C ALA A 64 1.44 17.34 2.13
N ALA A 65 2.74 17.17 2.39
CA ALA A 65 3.66 18.28 2.62
C ALA A 65 3.79 19.20 1.39
N HIS A 66 3.83 18.61 0.18
CA HIS A 66 3.87 19.39 -1.07
C HIS A 66 2.57 20.20 -1.29
N LEU A 67 1.43 19.66 -0.88
CA LEU A 67 0.13 20.33 -0.97
C LEU A 67 -0.14 21.32 0.18
N ASP A 68 0.69 21.31 1.21
CA ASP A 68 0.46 22.03 2.47
C ASP A 68 -0.92 21.70 3.06
N LEU A 69 -1.24 20.41 3.18
CA LEU A 69 -2.50 19.91 3.72
C LEU A 69 -2.28 18.94 4.87
N PRO A 70 -3.13 18.98 5.91
CA PRO A 70 -3.04 18.06 7.03
C PRO A 70 -3.25 16.61 6.59
N LEU A 71 -2.39 15.70 7.09
CA LEU A 71 -2.45 14.26 6.79
C LEU A 71 -2.60 13.45 8.07
N ARG A 72 -3.58 12.55 8.04
CA ARG A 72 -3.74 11.47 9.01
C ARG A 72 -3.23 10.15 8.43
N VAL A 73 -2.51 9.40 9.24
CA VAL A 73 -2.08 8.04 8.88
C VAL A 73 -2.79 7.06 9.81
N VAL A 74 -3.53 6.13 9.23
CA VAL A 74 -4.34 5.16 9.96
C VAL A 74 -3.92 3.75 9.59
N GLU A 75 -3.55 2.98 10.58
CA GLU A 75 -3.20 1.57 10.46
C GLU A 75 -4.50 0.72 10.37
N ILE A 76 -4.58 -0.15 9.35
CA ILE A 76 -5.76 -1.00 9.13
C ILE A 76 -5.41 -2.47 8.92
N THR A 77 -4.21 -2.92 9.29
CA THR A 77 -3.71 -4.28 9.01
C THR A 77 -4.69 -5.36 9.49
N ASP A 78 -5.14 -5.31 10.73
CA ASP A 78 -6.01 -6.36 11.29
C ASP A 78 -7.36 -6.48 10.56
N ARG A 79 -7.87 -5.34 10.06
CA ARG A 79 -9.11 -5.31 9.25
C ARG A 79 -8.86 -5.69 7.78
N PHE A 80 -7.63 -5.53 7.31
CA PHE A 80 -7.24 -5.80 5.94
C PHE A 80 -6.83 -7.27 5.72
N LEU A 81 -6.19 -7.90 6.71
CA LEU A 81 -5.68 -9.27 6.59
C LEU A 81 -6.75 -10.29 6.16
N PRO A 82 -7.99 -10.28 6.66
CA PRO A 82 -9.03 -11.19 6.19
C PRO A 82 -9.25 -11.13 4.67
N LEU A 83 -9.07 -9.94 4.05
CA LEU A 83 -9.21 -9.76 2.60
C LEU A 83 -8.08 -10.40 1.79
N ILE A 84 -6.96 -10.73 2.43
CA ILE A 84 -5.86 -11.45 1.76
C ILE A 84 -6.22 -12.92 1.60
N TYR A 85 -6.94 -13.47 2.58
CA TYR A 85 -7.30 -14.90 2.61
C TYR A 85 -8.57 -15.20 1.81
N ASP A 86 -9.61 -14.39 1.98
CA ASP A 86 -10.94 -14.63 1.38
C ASP A 86 -11.65 -13.29 1.08
N PRO A 87 -11.29 -12.60 -0.01
CA PRO A 87 -11.95 -11.37 -0.39
C PRO A 87 -13.30 -11.66 -1.07
N PRO A 88 -14.39 -11.01 -0.65
CA PRO A 88 -15.73 -11.18 -1.24
C PRO A 88 -15.80 -10.99 -2.77
N HIS A 89 -14.93 -10.15 -3.34
CA HIS A 89 -14.89 -9.87 -4.78
C HIS A 89 -13.67 -10.47 -5.49
N GLY A 90 -12.95 -11.38 -4.80
CA GLY A 90 -11.79 -12.07 -5.34
C GLY A 90 -10.55 -11.20 -5.50
N TRP A 91 -9.52 -11.81 -6.09
CA TRP A 91 -8.23 -11.17 -6.33
C TRP A 91 -8.09 -10.68 -7.76
N GLY A 92 -7.27 -9.64 -7.94
CA GLY A 92 -6.77 -9.23 -9.24
C GLY A 92 -5.69 -10.18 -9.78
N ARG A 93 -4.92 -9.74 -10.76
CA ARG A 93 -3.88 -10.57 -11.41
C ARG A 93 -2.80 -11.08 -10.45
N GLY A 94 -2.50 -10.31 -9.40
CA GLY A 94 -1.58 -10.72 -8.34
C GLY A 94 -2.31 -11.49 -7.24
N HIS A 95 -2.20 -10.99 -6.03
CA HIS A 95 -2.98 -11.42 -4.86
C HIS A 95 -3.64 -10.20 -4.19
N ASN A 96 -4.14 -9.29 -5.03
CA ASN A 96 -4.57 -7.95 -4.65
C ASN A 96 -6.11 -7.85 -4.64
N PRO A 97 -6.77 -7.78 -3.46
CA PRO A 97 -8.22 -7.64 -3.33
C PRO A 97 -8.63 -6.16 -3.51
N CYS A 98 -8.39 -5.57 -4.70
CA CYS A 98 -8.50 -4.13 -4.89
C CYS A 98 -9.91 -3.57 -4.62
N ILE A 99 -10.97 -4.27 -5.00
CA ILE A 99 -12.36 -3.82 -4.75
C ILE A 99 -12.60 -3.78 -3.24
N ASP A 100 -12.35 -4.88 -2.54
CA ASP A 100 -12.57 -4.99 -1.11
C ASP A 100 -11.67 -4.06 -0.29
N CYS A 101 -10.43 -3.85 -0.75
CA CYS A 101 -9.52 -2.87 -0.19
C CYS A 101 -10.10 -1.45 -0.24
N HIS A 102 -10.65 -1.03 -1.40
CA HIS A 102 -11.28 0.29 -1.54
C HIS A 102 -12.56 0.40 -0.70
N VAL A 103 -13.39 -0.65 -0.67
CA VAL A 103 -14.57 -0.71 0.22
C VAL A 103 -14.16 -0.52 1.67
N LEU A 104 -13.15 -1.25 2.14
CA LEU A 104 -12.65 -1.15 3.52
C LEU A 104 -12.16 0.26 3.83
N MET A 105 -11.28 0.84 2.98
CA MET A 105 -10.74 2.18 3.19
C MET A 105 -11.83 3.25 3.22
N LEU A 106 -12.78 3.19 2.29
CA LEU A 106 -13.88 4.15 2.22
C LEU A 106 -14.87 3.98 3.39
N ARG A 107 -15.13 2.76 3.84
CA ARG A 107 -15.92 2.50 5.05
C ARG A 107 -15.27 3.09 6.30
N GLN A 108 -13.94 2.94 6.43
CA GLN A 108 -13.18 3.55 7.53
C GLN A 108 -13.19 5.08 7.45
N ALA A 109 -13.01 5.65 6.26
CA ALA A 109 -13.10 7.10 6.05
C ALA A 109 -14.51 7.62 6.37
N GLY A 110 -15.55 6.88 5.99
CA GLY A 110 -16.94 7.20 6.34
C GLY A 110 -17.21 7.20 7.85
N ALA A 111 -16.65 6.24 8.57
CA ALA A 111 -16.75 6.21 10.03
C ALA A 111 -16.06 7.41 10.68
N ILE A 112 -14.88 7.80 10.20
CA ILE A 112 -14.16 8.99 10.65
C ILE A 112 -14.95 10.26 10.28
N MET A 113 -15.49 10.33 9.06
CA MET A 113 -16.35 11.44 8.61
C MET A 113 -17.51 11.67 9.57
N ALA A 114 -18.22 10.60 9.92
CA ALA A 114 -19.37 10.68 10.82
C ALA A 114 -18.98 11.08 12.25
N ALA A 115 -17.89 10.52 12.78
CA ALA A 115 -17.43 10.76 14.15
C ALA A 115 -16.88 12.19 14.35
N GLU A 116 -16.27 12.77 13.32
CA GLU A 116 -15.56 14.05 13.44
C GLU A 116 -16.23 15.22 12.69
N GLY A 117 -17.40 14.97 12.12
CA GLY A 117 -18.22 16.01 11.49
C GLY A 117 -17.68 16.51 10.15
N PHE A 118 -16.99 15.68 9.36
CA PHE A 118 -16.73 16.00 7.96
C PHE A 118 -18.02 15.90 7.15
N ASP A 119 -18.14 16.69 6.10
CA ASP A 119 -19.33 16.76 5.26
C ASP A 119 -19.31 15.72 4.14
N LEU A 120 -18.14 15.40 3.63
CA LEU A 120 -17.96 14.44 2.54
C LEU A 120 -16.60 13.70 2.64
N VAL A 121 -16.54 12.54 1.96
CA VAL A 121 -15.31 11.83 1.64
C VAL A 121 -15.03 11.97 0.15
N PHE A 122 -13.75 12.11 -0.23
CA PHE A 122 -13.39 12.07 -1.64
C PHE A 122 -12.21 11.15 -1.94
N SER A 123 -12.13 10.70 -3.19
CA SER A 123 -11.02 9.90 -3.70
C SER A 123 -10.52 10.41 -5.06
N GLY A 124 -9.24 10.15 -5.34
CA GLY A 124 -8.62 10.45 -6.64
C GLY A 124 -8.88 9.38 -7.71
N GLU A 125 -9.92 8.55 -7.58
CA GLU A 125 -10.25 7.53 -8.57
C GLU A 125 -10.72 8.17 -9.89
N VAL A 126 -10.17 7.68 -11.01
CA VAL A 126 -10.53 8.14 -12.36
C VAL A 126 -11.23 7.02 -13.12
N LEU A 127 -12.40 7.32 -13.68
CA LEU A 127 -13.20 6.38 -14.45
C LEU A 127 -12.39 5.78 -15.62
N GLY A 128 -12.29 4.45 -15.67
CA GLY A 128 -11.59 3.73 -16.74
C GLY A 128 -10.06 3.71 -16.65
N GLN A 129 -9.46 4.33 -15.64
CA GLN A 129 -7.99 4.36 -15.50
C GLN A 129 -7.41 3.00 -15.10
N ARG A 130 -8.09 2.28 -14.21
CA ARG A 130 -7.74 0.90 -13.84
C ARG A 130 -8.89 -0.04 -14.24
N PRO A 131 -8.69 -0.92 -15.25
CA PRO A 131 -9.80 -1.70 -15.82
C PRO A 131 -10.54 -2.57 -14.81
N MET A 132 -9.82 -3.14 -13.85
CA MET A 132 -10.40 -4.06 -12.87
C MET A 132 -11.15 -3.36 -11.73
N SER A 133 -10.66 -2.20 -11.26
CA SER A 133 -11.20 -1.55 -10.05
C SER A 133 -11.80 -0.16 -10.28
N GLN A 134 -11.57 0.46 -11.44
CA GLN A 134 -12.05 1.81 -11.72
C GLN A 134 -12.93 1.87 -12.99
N ASN A 135 -13.52 0.75 -13.43
CA ASN A 135 -14.64 0.79 -14.36
C ASN A 135 -15.92 1.26 -13.65
N ARG A 136 -16.93 1.65 -14.40
CA ARG A 136 -18.19 2.18 -13.85
C ARG A 136 -18.87 1.23 -12.86
N GLY A 137 -18.88 -0.07 -13.16
CA GLY A 137 -19.47 -1.10 -12.30
C GLY A 137 -18.74 -1.19 -10.98
N SER A 138 -17.39 -1.30 -11.01
CA SER A 138 -16.53 -1.36 -9.81
C SER A 138 -16.64 -0.11 -8.95
N LEU A 139 -16.64 1.10 -9.56
CA LEU A 139 -16.80 2.36 -8.82
C LEU A 139 -18.15 2.45 -8.11
N ASN A 140 -19.24 2.01 -8.76
CA ASN A 140 -20.57 1.99 -8.16
C ASN A 140 -20.68 0.93 -7.05
N LEU A 141 -20.09 -0.26 -7.26
CA LEU A 141 -20.05 -1.33 -6.27
C LEU A 141 -19.33 -0.86 -4.99
N VAL A 142 -18.11 -0.32 -5.14
CA VAL A 142 -17.31 0.21 -4.05
C VAL A 142 -18.06 1.33 -3.29
N ALA A 143 -18.71 2.25 -3.99
CA ALA A 143 -19.49 3.31 -3.37
C ALA A 143 -20.66 2.74 -2.54
N ARG A 144 -21.43 1.82 -3.11
CA ARG A 144 -22.57 1.19 -2.43
C ARG A 144 -22.13 0.44 -1.18
N GLU A 145 -21.11 -0.41 -1.30
CA GLU A 145 -20.68 -1.27 -0.20
C GLU A 145 -19.87 -0.55 0.87
N SER A 146 -19.31 0.61 0.56
CA SER A 146 -18.69 1.46 1.58
C SER A 146 -19.70 2.10 2.55
N GLY A 147 -20.98 2.14 2.17
CA GLY A 147 -22.05 2.75 2.97
C GLY A 147 -22.08 4.28 2.92
N ILE A 148 -21.25 4.92 2.09
CA ILE A 148 -21.16 6.39 1.98
C ILE A 148 -21.39 6.88 0.54
N ALA A 149 -22.12 6.11 -0.28
CA ALA A 149 -22.29 6.41 -1.70
C ALA A 149 -22.77 7.85 -1.98
N ASP A 150 -23.67 8.37 -1.14
CA ASP A 150 -24.25 9.71 -1.32
C ASP A 150 -23.25 10.83 -0.97
N ARG A 151 -22.25 10.54 -0.14
CA ARG A 151 -21.24 11.50 0.31
C ARG A 151 -19.83 11.22 -0.25
N LEU A 152 -19.71 10.23 -1.14
CA LEU A 152 -18.43 9.90 -1.78
C LEU A 152 -18.27 10.64 -3.09
N LEU A 153 -17.38 11.63 -3.11
CA LEU A 153 -17.06 12.40 -4.30
C LEU A 153 -15.79 11.89 -5.00
N ARG A 154 -15.82 11.89 -6.33
CA ARG A 154 -14.67 11.62 -7.19
C ARG A 154 -14.39 12.83 -8.09
N PRO A 155 -13.72 13.87 -7.59
CA PRO A 155 -13.63 15.18 -8.24
C PRO A 155 -13.14 15.13 -9.67
N LEU A 156 -12.22 14.19 -9.97
CA LEU A 156 -11.62 14.08 -11.29
C LEU A 156 -12.54 13.51 -12.37
N SER A 157 -13.56 12.72 -11.96
CA SER A 157 -14.49 12.07 -12.90
C SER A 157 -15.96 12.40 -12.62
N ALA A 158 -16.23 13.37 -11.77
CA ALA A 158 -17.57 13.67 -11.26
C ALA A 158 -18.61 13.90 -12.38
N LYS A 159 -18.23 14.61 -13.46
CA LYS A 159 -19.12 14.90 -14.59
C LYS A 159 -19.58 13.64 -15.35
N PHE A 160 -18.92 12.51 -15.18
CA PHE A 160 -19.33 11.21 -15.72
C PHE A 160 -20.08 10.32 -14.72
N LEU A 161 -20.14 10.72 -13.46
CA LEU A 161 -20.77 9.93 -12.40
C LEU A 161 -22.09 10.57 -11.95
N LYS A 162 -22.86 9.83 -11.16
CA LYS A 162 -24.10 10.36 -10.56
C LYS A 162 -23.79 11.54 -9.65
N VAL A 163 -24.68 12.50 -9.61
CA VAL A 163 -24.62 13.64 -8.69
C VAL A 163 -24.68 13.10 -7.26
N THR A 164 -23.78 13.57 -6.41
CA THR A 164 -23.72 13.24 -5.00
C THR A 164 -24.45 14.28 -4.15
N GLN A 165 -24.74 13.96 -2.88
CA GLN A 165 -25.36 14.89 -1.96
C GLN A 165 -24.61 16.22 -1.82
N PRO A 166 -23.26 16.26 -1.66
CA PRO A 166 -22.50 17.50 -1.63
C PRO A 166 -22.70 18.40 -2.85
N GLU A 167 -22.80 17.80 -4.03
CA GLU A 167 -23.07 18.52 -5.28
C GLU A 167 -24.52 19.03 -5.33
N ALA A 168 -25.50 18.19 -4.96
CA ALA A 168 -26.92 18.55 -4.97
C ALA A 168 -27.27 19.65 -3.97
N GLN A 169 -26.54 19.73 -2.85
CA GLN A 169 -26.71 20.74 -1.81
C GLN A 169 -25.86 22.01 -2.04
N GLY A 170 -25.11 22.08 -3.14
CA GLY A 170 -24.26 23.21 -3.46
C GLY A 170 -23.03 23.37 -2.53
N TRP A 171 -22.67 22.33 -1.76
CA TRP A 171 -21.44 22.33 -0.95
C TRP A 171 -20.21 22.26 -1.83
N VAL A 172 -20.35 21.66 -3.01
CA VAL A 172 -19.32 21.54 -4.04
C VAL A 172 -19.91 22.01 -5.36
N ASP A 173 -19.24 22.95 -6.02
CA ASP A 173 -19.62 23.41 -7.35
C ASP A 173 -19.25 22.33 -8.39
N ARG A 174 -20.29 21.66 -8.93
CA ARG A 174 -20.12 20.60 -9.93
C ARG A 174 -19.48 21.10 -11.23
N GLU A 175 -19.70 22.36 -11.61
CA GLU A 175 -19.13 22.90 -12.86
C GLU A 175 -17.61 23.03 -12.79
N ARG A 176 -17.08 23.21 -11.60
CA ARG A 176 -15.63 23.22 -11.33
C ARG A 176 -15.03 21.81 -11.15
N LEU A 177 -15.86 20.76 -11.11
CA LEU A 177 -15.40 19.39 -11.11
C LEU A 177 -15.06 18.91 -12.52
N LEU A 178 -14.33 17.79 -12.63
CA LEU A 178 -13.71 17.36 -13.87
C LEU A 178 -14.42 16.18 -14.53
N ASN A 179 -14.09 15.99 -15.82
CA ASN A 179 -14.55 14.92 -16.68
C ASN A 179 -13.37 14.07 -17.18
N LEU A 180 -12.47 13.68 -16.29
CA LEU A 180 -11.37 12.80 -16.65
C LEU A 180 -11.84 11.36 -16.75
N SER A 181 -11.33 10.65 -17.76
CA SER A 181 -11.61 9.22 -17.95
C SER A 181 -10.48 8.56 -18.76
N GLY A 182 -10.37 7.22 -18.63
CA GLY A 182 -9.41 6.43 -19.37
C GLY A 182 -8.01 6.43 -18.77
N ARG A 183 -7.06 5.82 -19.49
CA ARG A 183 -5.68 5.58 -19.02
C ARG A 183 -4.69 6.72 -19.32
N GLY A 184 -5.08 7.63 -20.19
CA GLY A 184 -4.22 8.75 -20.59
C GLY A 184 -4.03 9.73 -19.45
N ARG A 185 -2.78 10.19 -19.23
CA ARG A 185 -2.43 11.10 -18.12
C ARG A 185 -2.07 12.52 -18.57
N LYS A 186 -2.15 12.81 -19.86
CA LYS A 186 -1.78 14.16 -20.37
C LYS A 186 -2.56 15.28 -19.68
N ARG A 187 -3.89 15.08 -19.48
CA ARG A 187 -4.74 16.07 -18.81
C ARG A 187 -4.39 16.23 -17.33
N GLN A 188 -4.11 15.11 -16.64
CA GLN A 188 -3.66 15.15 -15.25
C GLN A 188 -2.31 15.86 -15.10
N MET A 189 -1.36 15.66 -16.02
CA MET A 189 -0.06 16.34 -16.00
C MET A 189 -0.20 17.84 -16.26
N ALA A 190 -1.04 18.26 -17.19
CA ALA A 190 -1.34 19.67 -17.43
C ALA A 190 -2.02 20.33 -16.20
N LEU A 191 -2.93 19.62 -15.54
CA LEU A 191 -3.54 20.08 -14.29
C LEU A 191 -2.51 20.17 -13.16
N ALA A 192 -1.57 19.22 -13.07
CA ALA A 192 -0.50 19.27 -12.08
C ALA A 192 0.34 20.54 -12.24
N GLU A 193 0.71 20.88 -13.49
CA GLU A 193 1.43 22.10 -13.81
C GLU A 193 0.61 23.35 -13.39
N ALA A 194 -0.66 23.40 -13.73
CA ALA A 194 -1.56 24.52 -13.37
C ALA A 194 -1.71 24.70 -11.86
N TYR A 195 -1.70 23.61 -11.07
CA TYR A 195 -1.76 23.65 -9.61
C TYR A 195 -0.38 23.72 -8.92
N GLY A 196 0.72 23.87 -9.68
CA GLY A 196 2.08 23.90 -9.13
C GLY A 196 2.54 22.57 -8.52
N ILE A 197 1.91 21.46 -8.87
CA ILE A 197 2.27 20.12 -8.40
C ILE A 197 3.42 19.58 -9.27
N THR A 198 4.65 19.83 -8.84
CA THR A 198 5.87 19.51 -9.60
C THR A 198 6.47 18.14 -9.23
N ARG A 199 6.11 17.60 -8.05
CA ARG A 199 6.65 16.33 -7.53
C ARG A 199 5.53 15.33 -7.32
N TYR A 200 5.55 14.25 -8.08
CA TYR A 200 4.64 13.11 -7.94
C TYR A 200 5.30 11.85 -8.50
N PRO A 201 4.97 10.65 -7.96
CA PRO A 201 5.59 9.41 -8.40
C PRO A 201 5.16 9.02 -9.82
N ALA A 202 5.99 8.22 -10.48
CA ALA A 202 5.62 7.55 -11.72
C ALA A 202 4.33 6.71 -11.55
N PRO A 203 3.55 6.50 -12.62
CA PRO A 203 2.36 5.66 -12.57
C PRO A 203 2.71 4.24 -12.18
N ALA A 204 1.91 3.64 -11.33
CA ALA A 204 2.00 2.29 -10.77
C ALA A 204 2.85 2.12 -9.50
N GLY A 205 2.60 1.03 -8.76
CA GLY A 205 3.49 0.53 -7.70
C GLY A 205 3.30 1.15 -6.31
N GLY A 206 2.07 1.37 -5.86
CA GLY A 206 1.82 1.74 -4.45
C GLY A 206 1.56 0.56 -3.51
N CYS A 207 1.16 -0.59 -4.04
CA CYS A 207 0.78 -1.78 -3.28
C CYS A 207 1.63 -2.99 -3.70
N LEU A 208 2.31 -3.61 -2.75
CA LEU A 208 3.16 -4.79 -2.98
C LEU A 208 2.36 -5.99 -3.50
N LEU A 209 1.07 -6.09 -3.20
CA LEU A 209 0.21 -7.15 -3.70
C LEU A 209 0.05 -7.14 -5.23
N THR A 210 0.39 -6.04 -5.88
CA THR A 210 0.42 -5.93 -7.35
C THR A 210 1.79 -6.24 -7.95
N ASP A 211 2.84 -6.37 -7.13
CA ASP A 211 4.16 -6.80 -7.56
C ASP A 211 4.18 -8.31 -7.77
N PRO A 212 4.57 -8.81 -8.97
CA PRO A 212 4.52 -10.25 -9.26
C PRO A 212 5.44 -11.09 -8.36
N GLY A 213 6.60 -10.56 -7.98
CA GLY A 213 7.55 -11.26 -7.13
C GLY A 213 7.02 -11.36 -5.69
N TYR A 214 6.53 -10.27 -5.15
CA TYR A 214 5.90 -10.26 -3.82
C TYR A 214 4.66 -11.16 -3.77
N ALA A 215 3.76 -11.05 -4.75
CA ALA A 215 2.55 -11.85 -4.82
C ALA A 215 2.83 -13.36 -4.90
N ARG A 216 3.90 -13.76 -5.62
CA ARG A 216 4.34 -15.17 -5.68
C ARG A 216 4.82 -15.65 -4.32
N ARG A 217 5.67 -14.90 -3.62
CA ARG A 217 6.16 -15.22 -2.27
C ARG A 217 5.03 -15.26 -1.24
N LEU A 218 4.04 -14.37 -1.36
CA LEU A 218 2.87 -14.38 -0.50
C LEU A 218 2.01 -15.62 -0.73
N LYS A 219 1.69 -15.96 -2.00
CA LYS A 219 0.93 -17.16 -2.33
C LYS A 219 1.63 -18.43 -1.85
N GLU A 220 2.95 -18.48 -1.93
CA GLU A 220 3.73 -19.59 -1.42
C GLU A 220 3.64 -19.67 0.11
N LEU A 221 3.80 -18.55 0.83
CA LEU A 221 3.64 -18.50 2.28
C LEU A 221 2.26 -19.03 2.72
N LEU A 222 1.19 -18.52 2.11
CA LEU A 222 -0.20 -18.87 2.46
C LEU A 222 -0.59 -20.34 2.17
N ARG A 223 0.22 -21.07 1.40
CA ARG A 223 0.05 -22.53 1.24
C ARG A 223 0.58 -23.33 2.44
N HIS A 224 1.48 -22.72 3.23
CA HIS A 224 2.17 -23.42 4.33
C HIS A 224 1.73 -22.91 5.71
N VAL A 225 1.16 -21.70 5.79
CA VAL A 225 0.64 -21.15 7.04
C VAL A 225 -0.82 -20.76 6.88
N ARG A 226 -1.62 -21.06 7.90
CA ARG A 226 -3.06 -20.73 7.89
C ARG A 226 -3.28 -19.23 8.06
N GLU A 227 -2.48 -18.61 8.92
CA GLU A 227 -2.51 -17.18 9.21
C GLU A 227 -1.06 -16.68 9.26
N ALA A 228 -0.69 -15.79 8.34
CA ALA A 228 0.63 -15.22 8.31
C ALA A 228 0.74 -14.09 9.33
N SER A 229 1.77 -14.17 10.16
CA SER A 229 2.10 -13.11 11.11
C SER A 229 2.65 -11.85 10.41
N ARG A 230 2.57 -10.71 11.11
CA ARG A 230 3.13 -9.46 10.58
C ARG A 230 4.62 -9.55 10.23
N PRO A 231 5.50 -10.13 11.06
CA PRO A 231 6.91 -10.36 10.69
C PRO A 231 7.09 -11.20 9.42
N GLU A 232 6.30 -12.26 9.23
CA GLU A 232 6.36 -13.09 8.02
C GLU A 232 5.97 -12.30 6.76
N LEU A 233 4.94 -11.46 6.84
CA LEU A 233 4.52 -10.58 5.74
C LEU A 233 5.57 -9.51 5.43
N GLU A 234 6.19 -8.92 6.45
CA GLU A 234 7.29 -7.96 6.29
C GLU A 234 8.51 -8.62 5.64
N LEU A 235 8.84 -9.85 6.05
CA LEU A 235 9.97 -10.61 5.54
C LEU A 235 9.89 -10.85 4.03
N LEU A 236 8.67 -10.95 3.45
CA LEU A 236 8.47 -11.12 2.00
C LEU A 236 9.02 -9.96 1.15
N LYS A 237 9.34 -8.82 1.76
CA LYS A 237 9.90 -7.64 1.07
C LYS A 237 11.38 -7.80 0.73
N TYR A 238 12.10 -8.66 1.46
CA TYR A 238 13.55 -8.72 1.45
C TYR A 238 14.08 -10.06 0.93
N GLY A 239 15.25 -10.06 0.34
CA GLY A 239 16.00 -11.26 0.03
C GLY A 239 15.48 -12.10 -1.15
N ARG A 240 16.13 -13.26 -1.31
CA ARG A 240 15.71 -14.38 -2.14
C ARG A 240 15.09 -15.43 -1.25
N HIS A 241 13.93 -15.91 -1.61
CA HIS A 241 13.16 -16.88 -0.83
C HIS A 241 13.30 -18.28 -1.43
N PHE A 242 13.51 -19.26 -0.57
CA PHE A 242 13.62 -20.66 -0.93
C PHE A 242 12.70 -21.49 -0.05
N ARG A 243 12.12 -22.56 -0.63
CA ARG A 243 11.50 -23.65 0.12
C ARG A 243 12.43 -24.83 0.06
N LEU A 244 13.05 -25.17 1.19
CA LEU A 244 14.02 -26.26 1.29
C LEU A 244 13.32 -27.62 1.19
N PRO A 245 14.05 -28.70 0.84
CA PRO A 245 13.47 -30.03 0.67
C PRO A 245 12.76 -30.58 1.91
N GLY A 246 13.25 -30.26 3.11
CA GLY A 246 12.61 -30.63 4.38
C GLY A 246 11.40 -29.76 4.74
N GLY A 247 11.06 -28.78 3.92
CA GLY A 247 9.90 -27.91 4.09
C GLY A 247 10.19 -26.58 4.79
N ALA A 248 11.38 -26.35 5.32
CA ALA A 248 11.75 -25.07 5.94
C ALA A 248 11.83 -23.95 4.90
N LYS A 249 11.45 -22.74 5.32
CA LYS A 249 11.61 -21.53 4.49
C LYS A 249 12.94 -20.86 4.81
N ALA A 250 13.77 -20.63 3.78
CA ALA A 250 15.01 -19.90 3.90
C ALA A 250 14.92 -18.57 3.13
N VAL A 251 15.47 -17.48 3.72
CA VAL A 251 15.54 -16.16 3.10
C VAL A 251 16.99 -15.70 3.08
N VAL A 252 17.53 -15.44 1.90
CA VAL A 252 18.91 -15.03 1.66
C VAL A 252 18.97 -13.55 1.35
N GLY A 253 19.66 -12.74 2.16
CA GLY A 253 19.85 -11.31 1.90
C GLY A 253 20.68 -11.07 0.63
N ARG A 254 20.42 -9.96 -0.06
CA ARG A 254 21.09 -9.58 -1.31
C ARG A 254 22.05 -8.41 -1.13
N THR A 255 21.82 -7.63 -0.10
CA THR A 255 22.58 -6.41 0.23
C THR A 255 22.73 -6.29 1.73
N GLN A 256 23.65 -5.45 2.18
CA GLN A 256 23.85 -5.13 3.61
C GLN A 256 22.53 -4.66 4.26
N ARG A 257 21.80 -3.77 3.60
CA ARG A 257 20.49 -3.28 4.09
C ARG A 257 19.47 -4.40 4.27
N GLU A 258 19.45 -5.38 3.37
CA GLU A 258 18.57 -6.55 3.50
C GLU A 258 19.02 -7.47 4.62
N ASN A 259 20.33 -7.70 4.78
CA ASN A 259 20.85 -8.44 5.91
C ASN A 259 20.44 -7.82 7.26
N GLU A 260 20.56 -6.51 7.38
CA GLU A 260 20.09 -5.76 8.57
C GLU A 260 18.58 -5.90 8.80
N ALA A 261 17.79 -5.84 7.71
CA ALA A 261 16.34 -6.04 7.80
C ALA A 261 15.98 -7.47 8.24
N LEU A 262 16.67 -8.49 7.72
CA LEU A 262 16.47 -9.89 8.14
C LEU A 262 16.81 -10.08 9.63
N LEU A 263 17.89 -9.48 10.12
CA LEU A 263 18.22 -9.49 11.55
C LEU A 263 17.15 -8.85 12.42
N GLY A 264 16.63 -7.70 11.98
CA GLY A 264 15.55 -6.99 12.69
C GLY A 264 14.21 -7.71 12.69
N LEU A 265 13.97 -8.61 11.71
CA LEU A 265 12.74 -9.40 11.58
C LEU A 265 12.87 -10.83 12.15
N LYS A 266 14.09 -11.24 12.54
CA LYS A 266 14.35 -12.56 13.12
C LYS A 266 13.50 -12.79 14.37
N THR A 267 12.83 -13.92 14.43
CA THR A 267 12.12 -14.38 15.62
C THR A 267 12.95 -15.34 16.46
N PRO A 268 12.59 -15.62 17.73
CA PRO A 268 13.28 -16.62 18.54
C PRO A 268 13.27 -18.05 17.95
N ALA A 269 12.30 -18.37 17.08
CA ALA A 269 12.19 -19.68 16.43
C ALA A 269 13.12 -19.85 15.22
N ASP A 270 13.74 -18.78 14.72
CA ASP A 270 14.50 -18.78 13.48
C ASP A 270 15.98 -19.12 13.72
N TYR A 271 16.59 -19.81 12.75
CA TYR A 271 18.05 -19.95 12.68
C TYR A 271 18.66 -18.85 11.80
N LEU A 272 19.80 -18.37 12.22
CA LEU A 272 20.67 -17.49 11.46
C LEU A 272 21.85 -18.29 10.93
N VAL A 273 22.02 -18.34 9.60
CA VAL A 273 23.12 -19.08 8.97
C VAL A 273 24.04 -18.14 8.23
N GLN A 274 25.35 -18.26 8.48
CA GLN A 274 26.41 -17.45 7.87
C GLN A 274 27.63 -18.32 7.57
N VAL A 275 28.41 -17.93 6.56
CA VAL A 275 29.71 -18.55 6.28
C VAL A 275 30.81 -17.88 7.06
N GLU A 276 31.92 -18.60 7.30
CA GLU A 276 33.12 -18.10 7.94
C GLU A 276 34.20 -17.82 6.89
N GLY A 277 35.05 -16.83 7.17
CA GLY A 277 36.21 -16.50 6.34
C GLY A 277 35.91 -15.75 5.04
N TYR A 278 34.66 -15.61 4.63
CA TYR A 278 34.28 -14.88 3.43
C TYR A 278 33.13 -13.92 3.69
N PRO A 279 33.13 -12.72 3.09
CA PRO A 279 31.94 -11.87 3.07
C PRO A 279 30.77 -12.60 2.42
N GLY A 280 29.58 -12.52 3.02
CA GLY A 280 28.44 -13.25 2.52
C GLY A 280 27.11 -12.74 3.04
N PRO A 281 26.01 -13.31 2.54
CA PRO A 281 24.68 -12.97 3.00
C PRO A 281 24.39 -13.57 4.37
N ILE A 282 23.40 -12.99 5.03
CA ILE A 282 22.66 -13.65 6.09
C ILE A 282 21.62 -14.56 5.43
N VAL A 283 21.53 -15.80 5.90
CA VAL A 283 20.43 -16.70 5.57
C VAL A 283 19.60 -16.92 6.82
N LEU A 284 18.32 -16.54 6.74
CA LEU A 284 17.35 -16.74 7.81
C LEU A 284 16.51 -17.98 7.49
N VAL A 285 16.55 -19.02 8.36
CA VAL A 285 15.69 -20.20 8.27
C VAL A 285 14.52 -19.98 9.23
N CYS A 286 13.33 -19.76 8.65
CA CYS A 286 12.15 -19.31 9.38
C CYS A 286 11.45 -20.44 10.12
N GLY A 287 11.13 -20.23 11.41
CA GLY A 287 10.39 -21.20 12.23
C GLY A 287 11.13 -22.47 12.55
N GLY A 288 12.44 -22.52 12.32
CA GLY A 288 13.27 -23.72 12.48
C GLY A 288 13.38 -24.57 11.21
N GLY A 289 14.09 -25.69 11.32
CA GLY A 289 14.32 -26.63 10.22
C GLY A 289 14.95 -27.92 10.72
N SER A 290 14.86 -28.97 9.91
CA SER A 290 15.61 -30.21 10.13
C SER A 290 17.12 -29.98 10.00
N GLU A 291 17.93 -30.94 10.44
CA GLU A 291 19.39 -30.92 10.22
C GLU A 291 19.73 -30.77 8.72
N ALA A 292 19.02 -31.52 7.87
CA ALA A 292 19.17 -31.44 6.42
C ALA A 292 18.78 -30.05 5.85
N ASP A 293 17.74 -29.40 6.38
CA ASP A 293 17.40 -28.04 5.96
C ASP A 293 18.49 -27.03 6.38
N LEU A 294 19.10 -27.19 7.54
CA LEU A 294 20.19 -26.31 7.98
C LEU A 294 21.46 -26.51 7.15
N GLU A 295 21.77 -27.75 6.74
CA GLU A 295 22.86 -28.05 5.81
C GLU A 295 22.63 -27.39 4.44
N GLU A 296 21.40 -27.48 3.90
CA GLU A 296 21.06 -26.79 2.66
C GLU A 296 21.08 -25.25 2.80
N ALA A 297 20.69 -24.73 3.94
CA ALA A 297 20.81 -23.29 4.23
C ALA A 297 22.28 -22.85 4.32
N ALA A 298 23.17 -23.67 4.88
CA ALA A 298 24.62 -23.46 4.86
C ALA A 298 25.16 -23.44 3.42
N GLY A 299 24.68 -24.37 2.58
CA GLY A 299 24.96 -24.39 1.14
C GLY A 299 24.50 -23.11 0.42
N LEU A 300 23.31 -22.60 0.76
CA LEU A 300 22.82 -21.31 0.24
C LEU A 300 23.73 -20.14 0.70
N ALA A 301 24.11 -20.10 1.97
CA ALA A 301 25.00 -19.06 2.47
C ALA A 301 26.34 -19.06 1.75
N ALA A 302 26.93 -20.23 1.51
CA ALA A 302 28.17 -20.40 0.76
C ALA A 302 28.02 -19.98 -0.71
N THR A 303 26.94 -20.42 -1.37
CA THR A 303 26.70 -20.12 -2.79
C THR A 303 26.54 -18.64 -3.11
N TYR A 304 26.03 -17.87 -2.17
CA TYR A 304 25.80 -16.42 -2.34
C TYR A 304 26.84 -15.56 -1.61
N SER A 305 27.89 -16.18 -1.02
CA SER A 305 29.06 -15.49 -0.48
C SER A 305 30.10 -15.22 -1.57
N ASP A 306 31.19 -14.54 -1.19
CA ASP A 306 32.37 -14.31 -2.05
C ASP A 306 33.31 -15.52 -2.13
N ALA A 307 32.95 -16.66 -1.52
CA ALA A 307 33.74 -17.87 -1.60
C ALA A 307 33.80 -18.43 -3.03
N PRO A 308 34.97 -18.85 -3.54
CA PRO A 308 35.10 -19.46 -4.85
C PRO A 308 34.28 -20.76 -4.94
N LEU A 309 33.71 -21.05 -6.12
CA LEU A 309 33.03 -22.31 -6.39
C LEU A 309 34.01 -23.48 -6.14
N GLY A 310 33.56 -24.48 -5.40
CA GLY A 310 34.37 -25.66 -5.07
C GLY A 310 35.33 -25.43 -3.92
N ALA A 311 35.41 -24.24 -3.31
CA ALA A 311 36.26 -24.01 -2.14
C ALA A 311 35.66 -24.66 -0.88
N PRO A 312 36.49 -25.31 -0.03
CA PRO A 312 36.06 -25.76 1.29
C PRO A 312 35.85 -24.54 2.21
N LEU A 313 34.79 -24.56 3.01
CA LEU A 313 34.51 -23.53 4.01
C LEU A 313 33.65 -24.08 5.14
N ALA A 314 33.63 -23.33 6.25
CA ALA A 314 32.71 -23.57 7.36
C ALA A 314 31.53 -22.60 7.30
N ALA A 315 30.39 -23.06 7.74
CA ALA A 315 29.19 -22.23 7.96
C ALA A 315 28.62 -22.52 9.35
N THR A 316 28.12 -21.48 10.01
CA THR A 316 27.53 -21.58 11.34
C THR A 316 26.04 -21.27 11.29
N ALA A 317 25.21 -22.18 11.83
CA ALA A 317 23.78 -21.97 12.09
C ALA A 317 23.56 -21.68 13.58
N SER A 318 23.12 -20.47 13.89
CA SER A 318 22.91 -19.97 15.26
C SER A 318 21.44 -19.89 15.61
N HIS A 319 21.05 -20.46 16.77
CA HIS A 319 19.69 -20.40 17.32
C HIS A 319 19.72 -20.47 18.84
N GLY A 320 19.05 -19.53 19.53
CA GLY A 320 18.92 -19.54 21.00
C GLY A 320 20.25 -19.57 21.76
N GLY A 321 21.32 -18.94 21.23
CA GLY A 321 22.65 -18.95 21.81
C GLY A 321 23.46 -20.25 21.58
N ARG A 322 22.91 -21.20 20.80
CA ARG A 322 23.61 -22.43 20.39
C ARG A 322 24.02 -22.31 18.94
N ASN A 323 25.23 -22.79 18.62
CA ASN A 323 25.76 -22.82 17.28
C ASN A 323 25.91 -24.27 16.80
N ARG A 324 25.63 -24.47 15.52
CA ARG A 324 25.96 -25.71 14.80
C ARG A 324 26.86 -25.36 13.63
N GLU A 325 27.93 -26.09 13.48
CA GLU A 325 28.93 -25.89 12.42
C GLU A 325 28.73 -26.92 11.32
N PHE A 326 28.84 -26.49 10.07
CA PHE A 326 28.75 -27.29 8.87
C PHE A 326 30.02 -27.10 8.04
N GLN A 327 30.76 -28.20 7.75
CA GLN A 327 31.88 -28.19 6.81
C GLN A 327 31.34 -28.55 5.44
N LEU A 328 31.54 -27.71 4.45
CA LEU A 328 31.01 -27.91 3.12
C LEU A 328 31.94 -27.39 2.03
N ILE A 329 31.64 -27.82 0.79
CA ILE A 329 32.30 -27.30 -0.41
C ILE A 329 31.29 -26.33 -1.06
N THR A 330 31.71 -25.12 -1.43
CA THR A 330 30.86 -24.10 -2.03
C THR A 330 30.11 -24.63 -3.25
N PRO A 331 28.76 -24.78 -3.18
CA PRO A 331 27.99 -25.35 -4.29
C PRO A 331 27.71 -24.32 -5.38
N GLY A 332 27.36 -24.81 -6.57
CA GLY A 332 26.90 -23.97 -7.66
C GLY A 332 25.44 -23.50 -7.48
N LYS A 333 25.13 -22.31 -8.00
CA LYS A 333 23.79 -21.69 -7.89
C LYS A 333 22.67 -22.54 -8.49
N ASP A 334 22.98 -23.38 -9.48
CA ASP A 334 22.00 -24.21 -10.18
C ASP A 334 21.36 -25.28 -9.29
N ARG A 335 22.09 -25.74 -8.27
CA ARG A 335 21.57 -26.64 -7.25
C ARG A 335 20.30 -26.15 -6.58
N PHE A 336 20.21 -24.85 -6.34
CA PHE A 336 19.14 -24.23 -5.54
C PHE A 336 18.00 -23.65 -6.38
N LYS A 337 18.11 -23.64 -7.72
CA LYS A 337 17.05 -23.14 -8.61
C LYS A 337 15.69 -23.80 -8.41
N PRO A 338 15.58 -25.13 -8.22
CA PRO A 338 14.29 -25.79 -8.02
C PRO A 338 13.54 -25.33 -6.77
N TRP A 339 14.24 -24.79 -5.78
CA TRP A 339 13.68 -24.37 -4.49
C TRP A 339 13.39 -22.86 -4.42
N LEU A 340 13.80 -22.10 -5.44
CA LEU A 340 13.61 -20.65 -5.51
C LEU A 340 12.13 -20.30 -5.75
N ILE A 341 11.57 -19.44 -4.87
CA ILE A 341 10.20 -18.96 -4.87
C ILE A 341 10.06 -17.72 -5.77
#